data_8487138d88bb5694e6428bf2d37c403d
#
_entry.id   8487138d88bb5694e6428bf2d37c403d
#
_cell.length_a   1.000
_cell.length_b   1.000
_cell.length_c   1.000
_cell.angle_alpha   90.00
_cell.angle_beta   90.00
_cell.angle_gamma   90.00
#
_symmetry.space_group_name_H-M   'P 1'
#
loop_
_entity.id
_entity.type
_entity.pdbx_description
1 polymer ?
#
loop_
_entity_poly.entity_id
_entity_poly.type
_entity_poly.pdbx_seq_one_letter_code
_entity_poly.pdbx_strand_id
1 'polypeptide(L)'
;MPAHASLSLQLRKILFAAILFLTLAVVIYWVILENKPWVVPEEYKSLKNPLSPSESNLNVARQIYGNECTQCHGQRGRGDGPEAKQHYPLPADFTDPKLLKSATDGEIFYWITAGRRPMPSFKRRLTPDQRWQLVLLVRSFSQPTPTNSVPTSPLKPAPEKSNHQ
;
A
#
# COMPACT_ATOMS: atom_id res chain seq x y z
N MET A 1 -50.57 42.20 -12.10
CA MET A 1 -49.11 42.12 -12.22
C MET A 1 -48.52 40.87 -11.52
N PRO A 2 -48.78 39.61 -11.96
CA PRO A 2 -48.16 38.42 -11.38
C PRO A 2 -47.01 37.80 -12.19
N ALA A 3 -46.73 38.26 -13.41
CA ALA A 3 -45.79 37.58 -14.31
C ALA A 3 -44.31 37.67 -13.87
N HIS A 4 -43.87 38.71 -13.21
CA HIS A 4 -42.48 38.88 -12.76
C HIS A 4 -42.11 38.00 -11.57
N ALA A 5 -43.06 37.64 -10.70
CA ALA A 5 -42.80 36.78 -9.55
C ALA A 5 -42.60 35.30 -9.97
N SER A 6 -43.31 34.82 -10.99
CA SER A 6 -43.17 33.48 -11.51
C SER A 6 -41.84 33.25 -12.23
N LEU A 7 -41.38 34.24 -13.01
CA LEU A 7 -40.10 34.20 -13.72
C LEU A 7 -38.93 34.16 -12.75
N SER A 8 -38.95 34.92 -11.64
CA SER A 8 -37.90 34.88 -10.62
C SER A 8 -37.84 33.55 -9.88
N LEU A 9 -38.96 32.90 -9.64
CA LEU A 9 -39.02 31.57 -9.02
C LEU A 9 -38.48 30.47 -9.93
N GLN A 10 -38.81 30.53 -11.22
CA GLN A 10 -38.26 29.58 -12.21
C GLN A 10 -36.75 29.74 -12.38
N LEU A 11 -36.26 30.99 -12.43
CA LEU A 11 -34.83 31.26 -12.50
C LEU A 11 -34.07 30.69 -11.28
N ARG A 12 -34.63 30.87 -10.08
CA ARG A 12 -34.06 30.27 -8.85
C ARG A 12 -33.99 28.75 -8.91
N LYS A 13 -35.06 28.08 -9.40
CA LYS A 13 -35.07 26.60 -9.57
C LYS A 13 -34.01 26.15 -10.57
N ILE A 14 -33.83 26.86 -11.68
CA ILE A 14 -32.81 26.59 -12.68
C ILE A 14 -31.42 26.74 -12.09
N LEU A 15 -31.17 27.80 -11.34
CA LEU A 15 -29.89 28.03 -10.65
C LEU A 15 -29.60 26.96 -9.64
N PHE A 16 -30.58 26.56 -8.82
CA PHE A 16 -30.42 25.44 -7.88
C PHE A 16 -30.09 24.13 -8.57
N ALA A 17 -30.79 23.81 -9.65
CA ALA A 17 -30.53 22.61 -10.42
C ALA A 17 -29.14 22.64 -11.07
N ALA A 18 -28.69 23.77 -11.58
CA ALA A 18 -27.37 23.94 -12.17
C ALA A 18 -26.26 23.80 -11.12
N ILE A 19 -26.44 24.39 -9.93
CA ILE A 19 -25.48 24.23 -8.82
C ILE A 19 -25.42 22.77 -8.37
N LEU A 20 -26.55 22.09 -8.20
CA LEU A 20 -26.60 20.69 -7.81
C LEU A 20 -25.91 19.80 -8.85
N PHE A 21 -26.15 20.04 -10.13
CA PHE A 21 -25.50 19.32 -11.21
C PHE A 21 -23.97 19.53 -11.20
N LEU A 22 -23.54 20.79 -11.03
CA LEU A 22 -22.11 21.10 -10.99
C LEU A 22 -21.43 20.45 -9.79
N THR A 23 -22.06 20.51 -8.60
CA THR A 23 -21.50 19.84 -7.40
C THR A 23 -21.40 18.33 -7.58
N LEU A 24 -22.43 17.70 -8.16
CA LEU A 24 -22.42 16.28 -8.46
C LEU A 24 -21.32 15.92 -9.47
N ALA A 25 -21.17 16.71 -10.54
CA ALA A 25 -20.11 16.52 -11.53
C ALA A 25 -18.70 16.63 -10.91
N VAL A 26 -18.49 17.59 -10.02
CA VAL A 26 -17.23 17.76 -9.28
C VAL A 26 -16.97 16.55 -8.36
N VAL A 27 -17.98 16.08 -7.65
CA VAL A 27 -17.84 14.88 -6.78
C VAL A 27 -17.52 13.64 -7.61
N ILE A 28 -18.23 13.41 -8.72
CA ILE A 28 -17.96 12.28 -9.61
C ILE A 28 -16.54 12.38 -10.18
N TYR A 29 -16.12 13.55 -10.62
CA TYR A 29 -14.77 13.77 -11.13
C TYR A 29 -13.70 13.45 -10.07
N TRP A 30 -13.91 13.90 -8.83
CA TRP A 30 -13.04 13.57 -7.69
C TRP A 30 -12.99 12.05 -7.43
N VAL A 31 -14.15 11.39 -7.40
CA VAL A 31 -14.22 9.94 -7.20
C VAL A 31 -13.49 9.17 -8.29
N ILE A 32 -13.62 9.61 -9.56
CA ILE A 32 -12.89 8.99 -10.69
C ILE A 32 -11.38 9.19 -10.55
N LEU A 33 -10.93 10.38 -10.12
CA LEU A 33 -9.50 10.64 -9.91
C LEU A 33 -8.91 9.82 -8.78
N GLU A 34 -9.64 9.67 -7.68
CA GLU A 34 -9.20 8.92 -6.50
C GLU A 34 -9.13 7.41 -6.78
N ASN A 35 -10.03 6.87 -7.61
CA ASN A 35 -10.14 5.45 -7.93
C ASN A 35 -9.34 5.01 -9.16
N LYS A 36 -8.38 5.82 -9.62
CA LYS A 36 -7.51 5.37 -10.72
C LYS A 36 -6.81 4.06 -10.35
N PRO A 37 -6.80 3.05 -11.23
CA PRO A 37 -6.07 1.81 -10.97
C PRO A 37 -4.58 2.11 -10.75
N TRP A 38 -3.94 1.35 -9.85
CA TRP A 38 -2.50 1.48 -9.65
C TRP A 38 -1.75 0.83 -10.81
N VAL A 39 -1.56 1.60 -11.86
CA VAL A 39 -0.88 1.13 -13.07
C VAL A 39 0.62 1.10 -12.82
N VAL A 40 1.20 -0.08 -12.93
CA VAL A 40 2.66 -0.26 -12.92
C VAL A 40 3.20 0.06 -14.32
N PRO A 41 4.20 0.96 -14.45
CA PRO A 41 4.84 1.24 -15.73
C PRO A 41 5.45 -0.03 -16.34
N GLU A 42 5.40 -0.16 -17.67
CA GLU A 42 5.83 -1.38 -18.37
C GLU A 42 7.29 -1.74 -18.13
N GLU A 43 8.16 -0.71 -17.97
CA GLU A 43 9.57 -0.92 -17.66
C GLU A 43 9.80 -1.68 -16.34
N TYR A 44 8.87 -1.61 -15.39
CA TYR A 44 8.97 -2.37 -14.12
C TYR A 44 8.47 -3.80 -14.27
N LYS A 45 7.45 -4.06 -15.09
CA LYS A 45 6.83 -5.37 -15.19
C LYS A 45 7.80 -6.46 -15.67
N SER A 46 8.74 -6.10 -16.51
CA SER A 46 9.76 -7.01 -17.04
C SER A 46 10.96 -7.22 -16.11
N LEU A 47 11.09 -6.41 -15.04
CA LEU A 47 12.22 -6.52 -14.13
C LEU A 47 12.16 -7.82 -13.33
N LYS A 48 13.30 -8.48 -13.24
CA LYS A 48 13.53 -9.64 -12.38
C LYS A 48 14.35 -9.21 -11.18
N ASN A 49 14.12 -9.85 -10.05
CA ASN A 49 14.93 -9.58 -8.87
C ASN A 49 16.39 -9.98 -9.13
N PRO A 50 17.35 -9.04 -9.03
CA PRO A 50 18.76 -9.36 -9.25
C PRO A 50 19.39 -10.12 -8.08
N LEU A 51 18.70 -10.19 -6.93
CA LEU A 51 19.19 -10.83 -5.72
C LEU A 51 18.62 -12.24 -5.56
N SER A 52 19.44 -13.16 -5.08
CA SER A 52 18.99 -14.51 -4.70
C SER A 52 18.40 -14.53 -3.29
N PRO A 53 17.49 -15.47 -2.97
CA PRO A 53 16.88 -15.61 -1.64
C PRO A 53 17.86 -16.25 -0.63
N SER A 54 19.04 -15.64 -0.45
CA SER A 54 19.99 -16.05 0.57
C SER A 54 19.52 -15.64 1.97
N GLU A 55 19.99 -16.35 2.99
CA GLU A 55 19.67 -16.03 4.38
C GLU A 55 20.13 -14.62 4.77
N SER A 56 21.27 -14.16 4.23
CA SER A 56 21.76 -12.80 4.42
C SER A 56 20.76 -11.75 3.90
N ASN A 57 20.28 -11.91 2.65
CA ASN A 57 19.30 -11.00 2.06
C ASN A 57 17.97 -11.02 2.80
N LEU A 58 17.52 -12.18 3.21
CA LEU A 58 16.27 -12.33 3.97
C LEU A 58 16.37 -11.73 5.37
N ASN A 59 17.52 -11.81 6.03
CA ASN A 59 17.74 -11.20 7.35
C ASN A 59 17.66 -9.68 7.28
N VAL A 60 18.29 -9.06 6.28
CA VAL A 60 18.16 -7.61 6.05
C VAL A 60 16.70 -7.23 5.78
N ALA A 61 16.04 -8.01 4.92
CA ALA A 61 14.63 -7.77 4.61
C ALA A 61 13.72 -7.87 5.84
N ARG A 62 13.92 -8.87 6.71
CA ARG A 62 13.15 -9.03 7.96
C ARG A 62 13.33 -7.85 8.91
N GLN A 63 14.56 -7.33 9.05
CA GLN A 63 14.81 -6.14 9.86
C GLN A 63 14.08 -4.92 9.34
N ILE A 64 14.17 -4.66 8.04
CA ILE A 64 13.49 -3.53 7.40
C ILE A 64 11.96 -3.71 7.52
N TYR A 65 11.46 -4.91 7.21
CA TYR A 65 10.04 -5.22 7.30
C TYR A 65 9.49 -5.03 8.71
N GLY A 66 10.23 -5.47 9.72
CA GLY A 66 9.89 -5.29 11.13
C GLY A 66 9.69 -3.84 11.53
N ASN A 67 10.55 -2.95 11.02
CA ASN A 67 10.55 -1.54 11.38
C ASN A 67 9.54 -0.70 10.55
N GLU A 68 9.33 -1.06 9.30
CA GLU A 68 8.69 -0.19 8.31
C GLU A 68 7.32 -0.70 7.82
N CYS A 69 7.05 -2.00 7.96
CA CYS A 69 5.92 -2.61 7.26
C CYS A 69 4.89 -3.28 8.20
N THR A 70 5.35 -3.80 9.33
CA THR A 70 4.52 -4.62 10.23
C THR A 70 3.33 -3.90 10.82
N GLN A 71 3.40 -2.59 11.00
CA GLN A 71 2.30 -1.79 11.56
C GLN A 71 1.02 -1.91 10.72
N CYS A 72 1.17 -2.00 9.39
CA CYS A 72 0.05 -2.17 8.47
C CYS A 72 -0.08 -3.63 8.00
N HIS A 73 1.02 -4.25 7.55
CA HIS A 73 0.97 -5.56 6.91
C HIS A 73 1.01 -6.74 7.88
N GLY A 74 1.25 -6.49 9.18
CA GLY A 74 1.37 -7.55 10.19
C GLY A 74 2.69 -8.32 10.10
N GLN A 75 3.08 -8.99 11.19
CA GLN A 75 4.35 -9.73 11.26
C GLN A 75 4.44 -10.88 10.26
N ARG A 76 3.31 -11.46 9.88
CA ARG A 76 3.21 -12.59 8.96
C ARG A 76 2.76 -12.18 7.56
N GLY A 77 2.67 -10.88 7.27
CA GLY A 77 2.27 -10.37 5.97
C GLY A 77 0.79 -10.55 5.62
N ARG A 78 -0.10 -10.75 6.62
CA ARG A 78 -1.53 -10.99 6.42
C ARG A 78 -2.37 -9.74 6.23
N GLY A 79 -1.75 -8.55 6.24
CA GLY A 79 -2.51 -7.30 6.24
C GLY A 79 -3.25 -7.01 7.55
N ASP A 80 -2.85 -7.68 8.63
CA ASP A 80 -3.48 -7.69 9.94
C ASP A 80 -2.68 -6.90 11.01
N GLY A 81 -1.86 -5.97 10.57
CA GLY A 81 -1.09 -5.13 11.48
C GLY A 81 -1.97 -4.25 12.38
N PRO A 82 -1.41 -3.73 13.50
CA PRO A 82 -2.18 -2.91 14.46
C PRO A 82 -2.92 -1.73 13.84
N GLU A 83 -2.35 -1.13 12.78
CA GLU A 83 -2.92 0.01 12.09
C GLU A 83 -3.74 -0.37 10.85
N ALA A 84 -3.79 -1.65 10.48
CA ALA A 84 -4.42 -2.10 9.22
C ALA A 84 -5.84 -1.58 9.03
N LYS A 85 -6.66 -1.65 10.09
CA LYS A 85 -8.08 -1.26 10.04
C LYS A 85 -8.31 0.26 9.92
N GLN A 86 -7.26 1.07 10.10
CA GLN A 86 -7.32 2.52 9.98
C GLN A 86 -7.11 3.00 8.54
N HIS A 87 -6.79 2.06 7.64
CA HIS A 87 -6.44 2.37 6.26
C HIS A 87 -7.45 1.82 5.25
N TYR A 88 -7.70 2.59 4.22
CA TYR A 88 -8.49 2.15 3.07
C TYR A 88 -7.78 2.56 1.76
N PRO A 89 -7.56 1.62 0.84
CA PRO A 89 -7.84 0.18 0.95
C PRO A 89 -7.03 -0.49 2.07
N LEU A 90 -7.53 -1.64 2.54
CA LEU A 90 -6.82 -2.45 3.53
C LEU A 90 -5.44 -2.88 3.00
N PRO A 91 -4.44 -3.03 3.88
CA PRO A 91 -3.15 -3.58 3.50
C PRO A 91 -3.29 -4.96 2.86
N ALA A 92 -2.49 -5.21 1.83
CA ALA A 92 -2.52 -6.48 1.12
C ALA A 92 -2.11 -7.66 2.02
N ASP A 93 -2.78 -8.80 1.85
CA ASP A 93 -2.41 -10.08 2.44
C ASP A 93 -1.39 -10.78 1.53
N PHE A 94 -0.12 -10.79 1.91
CA PHE A 94 0.96 -11.45 1.17
C PHE A 94 0.95 -12.98 1.30
N THR A 95 0.10 -13.53 2.16
CA THR A 95 -0.07 -14.99 2.26
C THR A 95 -1.08 -15.51 1.24
N ASP A 96 -1.83 -14.63 0.57
CA ASP A 96 -2.70 -15.01 -0.54
C ASP A 96 -1.87 -15.37 -1.78
N PRO A 97 -1.81 -16.66 -2.16
CA PRO A 97 -1.02 -17.10 -3.31
C PRO A 97 -1.56 -16.54 -4.64
N LYS A 98 -2.84 -16.17 -4.72
CA LYS A 98 -3.43 -15.59 -5.94
C LYS A 98 -2.86 -14.20 -6.21
N LEU A 99 -2.75 -13.37 -5.15
CA LEU A 99 -2.18 -12.05 -5.25
C LEU A 99 -0.74 -12.09 -5.78
N LEU A 100 0.11 -12.90 -5.14
CA LEU A 100 1.53 -12.91 -5.47
C LEU A 100 1.85 -13.71 -6.75
N LYS A 101 1.01 -14.68 -7.15
CA LYS A 101 1.19 -15.40 -8.40
C LYS A 101 0.95 -14.52 -9.63
N SER A 102 0.03 -13.57 -9.53
CA SER A 102 -0.30 -12.66 -10.63
C SER A 102 0.66 -11.49 -10.78
N ALA A 103 1.41 -11.14 -9.71
CA ALA A 103 2.34 -10.02 -9.70
C ALA A 103 3.76 -10.48 -10.07
N THR A 104 4.46 -9.70 -10.88
CA THR A 104 5.89 -9.89 -11.15
C THR A 104 6.74 -9.32 -10.00
N ASP A 105 8.01 -9.69 -9.92
CA ASP A 105 8.94 -9.12 -8.93
C ASP A 105 9.12 -7.62 -9.13
N GLY A 106 9.16 -7.19 -10.38
CA GLY A 106 9.26 -5.77 -10.72
C GLY A 106 8.03 -4.97 -10.32
N GLU A 107 6.83 -5.56 -10.39
CA GLU A 107 5.61 -4.92 -9.89
C GLU A 107 5.63 -4.74 -8.38
N ILE A 108 6.04 -5.78 -7.64
CA ILE A 108 6.20 -5.68 -6.17
C ILE A 108 7.26 -4.63 -5.82
N PHE A 109 8.39 -4.63 -6.55
CA PHE A 109 9.43 -3.62 -6.38
C PHE A 109 8.93 -2.20 -6.64
N TYR A 110 8.10 -2.02 -7.69
CA TYR A 110 7.48 -0.73 -7.99
C TYR A 110 6.53 -0.30 -6.88
N TRP A 111 5.68 -1.18 -6.39
CA TRP A 111 4.74 -0.85 -5.30
C TRP A 111 5.46 -0.41 -4.03
N ILE A 112 6.54 -1.08 -3.65
CA ILE A 112 7.39 -0.65 -2.53
C ILE A 112 8.06 0.69 -2.84
N THR A 113 8.55 0.87 -4.07
CA THR A 113 9.26 2.09 -4.49
C THR A 113 8.35 3.30 -4.51
N ALA A 114 7.24 3.21 -5.21
CA ALA A 114 6.34 4.33 -5.46
C ALA A 114 5.42 4.61 -4.27
N GLY A 115 4.98 3.57 -3.58
CA GLY A 115 3.90 3.67 -2.61
C GLY A 115 2.59 4.13 -3.26
N ARG A 116 1.50 3.94 -2.55
CA ARG A 116 0.20 4.52 -2.89
C ARG A 116 -0.55 4.74 -1.59
N ARG A 117 -1.00 5.94 -1.34
CA ARG A 117 -1.76 6.23 -0.11
C ARG A 117 -2.81 5.14 0.17
N PRO A 118 -2.86 4.61 1.39
CA PRO A 118 -2.10 5.02 2.59
C PRO A 118 -0.64 4.52 2.66
N MET A 119 -0.21 3.56 1.82
CA MET A 119 1.17 3.05 1.81
C MET A 119 2.17 4.13 1.37
N PRO A 120 3.20 4.46 2.19
CA PRO A 120 4.19 5.46 1.84
C PRO A 120 5.15 4.99 0.74
N SER A 121 5.79 5.94 0.05
CA SER A 121 6.90 5.64 -0.87
C SER A 121 8.19 5.37 -0.11
N PHE A 122 8.89 4.30 -0.47
CA PHE A 122 10.19 3.95 0.08
C PHE A 122 11.37 4.34 -0.82
N LYS A 123 11.11 5.02 -1.96
CA LYS A 123 12.15 5.42 -2.92
C LYS A 123 13.32 6.18 -2.29
N ARG A 124 13.03 7.05 -1.32
CA ARG A 124 14.04 7.89 -0.64
C ARG A 124 14.58 7.27 0.65
N ARG A 125 13.86 6.33 1.24
CA ARG A 125 14.16 5.77 2.56
C ARG A 125 14.99 4.50 2.48
N LEU A 126 14.84 3.74 1.38
CA LEU A 126 15.51 2.47 1.16
C LEU A 126 16.30 2.49 -0.13
N THR A 127 17.48 1.85 -0.11
CA THR A 127 18.27 1.63 -1.32
C THR A 127 17.55 0.68 -2.30
N PRO A 128 17.93 0.66 -3.59
CA PRO A 128 17.36 -0.32 -4.52
C PRO A 128 17.51 -1.78 -4.02
N ASP A 129 18.69 -2.15 -3.49
CA ASP A 129 18.95 -3.50 -3.00
C ASP A 129 18.05 -3.85 -1.81
N GLN A 130 17.85 -2.93 -0.87
CA GLN A 130 16.94 -3.12 0.26
C GLN A 130 15.50 -3.36 -0.18
N ARG A 131 15.05 -2.66 -1.23
CA ARG A 131 13.72 -2.87 -1.79
C ARG A 131 13.62 -4.22 -2.51
N TRP A 132 14.67 -4.66 -3.20
CA TRP A 132 14.74 -5.99 -3.80
C TRP A 132 14.79 -7.11 -2.76
N GLN A 133 15.49 -6.89 -1.64
CA GLN A 133 15.47 -7.81 -0.49
C GLN A 133 14.05 -7.94 0.10
N LEU A 134 13.31 -6.83 0.19
CA LEU A 134 11.89 -6.88 0.61
C LEU A 134 11.03 -7.68 -0.37
N VAL A 135 11.27 -7.61 -1.68
CA VAL A 135 10.57 -8.45 -2.67
C VAL A 135 10.78 -9.93 -2.37
N LEU A 136 12.00 -10.36 -2.03
CA LEU A 136 12.29 -11.75 -1.64
C LEU A 136 11.47 -12.17 -0.42
N LEU A 137 11.42 -11.32 0.60
CA LEU A 137 10.66 -11.59 1.82
C LEU A 137 9.15 -11.68 1.53
N VAL A 138 8.59 -10.71 0.78
CA VAL A 138 7.17 -10.72 0.39
C VAL A 138 6.81 -12.02 -0.33
N ARG A 139 7.65 -12.46 -1.27
CA ARG A 139 7.46 -13.76 -1.95
C ARG A 139 7.45 -14.94 -0.99
N SER A 140 8.27 -14.89 0.05
CA SER A 140 8.37 -16.00 1.02
C SER A 140 7.10 -16.19 1.84
N PHE A 141 6.26 -15.17 2.03
CA PHE A 141 5.03 -15.29 2.80
C PHE A 141 3.97 -16.19 2.15
N SER A 142 3.95 -16.31 0.83
CA SER A 142 3.01 -17.16 0.09
C SER A 142 3.53 -18.56 -0.20
N GLN A 143 4.79 -18.83 0.13
CA GLN A 143 5.36 -20.17 -0.06
C GLN A 143 5.00 -21.07 1.14
N PRO A 144 4.66 -22.34 0.91
CA PRO A 144 4.51 -23.28 2.02
C PRO A 144 5.84 -23.32 2.79
N THR A 145 5.79 -23.03 4.08
CA THR A 145 6.97 -23.10 4.94
C THR A 145 7.57 -24.51 4.83
N PRO A 146 8.84 -24.67 4.42
CA PRO A 146 9.47 -25.96 4.53
C PRO A 146 9.43 -26.33 6.02
N THR A 147 8.93 -27.51 6.34
CA THR A 147 8.57 -28.00 7.69
C THR A 147 9.76 -28.15 8.65
N ASN A 148 10.94 -27.59 8.33
CA ASN A 148 12.18 -27.84 9.07
C ASN A 148 13.00 -26.62 9.48
N SER A 149 12.41 -25.43 9.64
CA SER A 149 13.14 -24.33 10.30
C SER A 149 12.21 -23.26 10.87
N VAL A 150 11.61 -23.56 12.00
CA VAL A 150 11.18 -22.53 12.95
C VAL A 150 12.39 -22.26 13.85
N PRO A 151 13.08 -21.12 13.72
CA PRO A 151 13.92 -20.64 14.79
C PRO A 151 12.99 -20.14 15.90
N THR A 152 12.76 -20.96 16.92
CA THR A 152 12.18 -20.57 18.19
C THR A 152 13.20 -19.71 18.97
N SER A 153 13.55 -18.57 18.43
CA SER A 153 14.28 -17.58 19.25
C SER A 153 13.40 -16.34 19.36
N PRO A 154 12.91 -15.99 20.56
CA PRO A 154 12.21 -14.73 20.77
C PRO A 154 13.16 -13.59 20.41
N LEU A 155 12.70 -12.67 19.58
CA LEU A 155 13.40 -11.41 19.32
C LEU A 155 13.73 -10.76 20.67
N LYS A 156 15.02 -10.65 20.96
CA LYS A 156 15.52 -9.93 22.15
C LYS A 156 14.98 -8.50 22.07
N PRO A 157 14.27 -8.01 23.08
CA PRO A 157 13.80 -6.63 23.07
C PRO A 157 14.98 -5.67 22.94
N ALA A 158 14.79 -4.62 22.16
CA ALA A 158 15.76 -3.55 21.99
C ALA A 158 16.12 -2.96 23.36
N PRO A 159 17.39 -2.54 23.59
CA PRO A 159 17.80 -1.96 24.88
C PRO A 159 17.00 -0.67 25.13
N GLU A 160 16.34 -0.67 26.28
CA GLU A 160 15.63 0.47 26.83
C GLU A 160 16.64 1.63 27.00
N LYS A 161 16.32 2.77 26.39
CA LYS A 161 17.15 3.98 26.58
C LYS A 161 17.02 4.40 28.01
N SER A 162 18.09 4.19 28.81
CA SER A 162 18.20 4.73 30.14
C SER A 162 18.24 6.26 30.05
N ASN A 163 17.16 6.89 30.51
CA ASN A 163 17.15 8.32 30.83
C ASN A 163 18.05 8.52 32.05
N HIS A 164 19.24 9.07 31.86
CA HIS A 164 19.96 9.71 32.91
C HIS A 164 19.54 11.17 32.98
N GLN A 165 19.01 11.51 34.15
CA GLN A 165 18.78 12.87 34.64
C GLN A 165 20.09 13.69 34.67
#